data_4e8fbb91cd03904a25c9e468b0f0d7f8
#
_entry.id   4e8fbb91cd03904a25c9e468b0f0d7f8
#
_cell.length_a   1.000
_cell.length_b   1.000
_cell.length_c   1.000
_cell.angle_alpha   90.00
_cell.angle_beta   90.00
_cell.angle_gamma   90.00
#
_symmetry.space_group_name_H-M   'P 1'
#
loop_
_entity.id
_entity.type
_entity.pdbx_description
1 polymer ?
#
loop_
_entity_poly.entity_id
_entity_poly.type
_entity_poly.pdbx_seq_one_letter_code
_entity_poly.pdbx_strand_id
1 'polypeptide(L)'
;MEEMFSGDIVTPFKHYSSEVEDAIKKVNKELIGEVFAGLPAELAEHYIALWNEEGAGQSIEAQVIKVADKLSLIAKCAEEVHVGNEFFQEIYDLGIKFLQEYDKPWWQKIKEKILI
;
A
#
# COMPACT_ATOMS: atom_id res chain seq x y z
N MET A 1 -3.11 -9.78 -1.22
CA MET A 1 -4.11 -10.87 -0.93
C MET A 1 -5.38 -10.70 -1.76
N GLU A 2 -5.92 -9.51 -1.83
CA GLU A 2 -7.10 -9.18 -2.65
C GLU A 2 -6.89 -9.51 -4.13
N GLU A 3 -5.68 -9.34 -4.62
CA GLU A 3 -5.30 -9.63 -6.00
C GLU A 3 -5.51 -11.10 -6.40
N MET A 4 -5.68 -12.01 -5.45
CA MET A 4 -6.06 -13.39 -5.75
C MET A 4 -7.37 -13.48 -6.53
N PHE A 5 -8.28 -12.51 -6.34
CA PHE A 5 -9.58 -12.45 -6.99
C PHE A 5 -9.67 -11.42 -8.10
N SER A 6 -9.14 -10.22 -7.84
CA SER A 6 -9.24 -9.08 -8.77
C SER A 6 -8.11 -9.00 -9.79
N GLY A 7 -7.00 -9.71 -9.55
CA GLY A 7 -5.74 -9.40 -10.22
C GLY A 7 -5.17 -8.07 -9.71
N ASP A 8 -4.00 -7.70 -10.22
CA ASP A 8 -3.37 -6.45 -9.86
C ASP A 8 -4.04 -5.29 -10.62
N ILE A 9 -4.71 -4.40 -9.87
CA ILE A 9 -5.37 -3.23 -10.43
C ILE A 9 -4.35 -2.10 -10.52
N VAL A 10 -4.15 -1.55 -11.71
CA VAL A 10 -3.16 -0.49 -11.94
C VAL A 10 -3.46 0.76 -11.13
N THR A 11 -2.42 1.36 -10.57
CA THR A 11 -2.52 2.52 -9.67
C THR A 11 -3.31 3.70 -10.25
N PRO A 12 -3.11 4.13 -11.52
CA PRO A 12 -3.91 5.21 -12.08
C PRO A 12 -5.42 4.95 -12.06
N PHE A 13 -5.84 3.70 -12.27
CA PHE A 13 -7.25 3.34 -12.21
C PHE A 13 -7.77 3.31 -10.75
N LYS A 14 -6.99 2.76 -9.82
CA LYS A 14 -7.35 2.74 -8.39
C LYS A 14 -7.66 4.14 -7.85
N HIS A 15 -6.95 5.14 -8.32
CA HIS A 15 -7.05 6.53 -7.83
C HIS A 15 -7.72 7.47 -8.83
N TYR A 16 -8.43 6.92 -9.82
CA TYR A 16 -9.11 7.71 -10.83
C TYR A 16 -10.16 8.67 -10.24
N SER A 17 -10.93 8.18 -9.27
CA SER A 17 -11.92 8.97 -8.55
C SER A 17 -12.16 8.40 -7.16
N SER A 18 -12.77 9.20 -6.27
CA SER A 18 -13.17 8.71 -4.94
C SER A 18 -14.18 7.57 -5.02
N GLU A 19 -15.05 7.58 -6.03
CA GLU A 19 -16.02 6.50 -6.25
C GLU A 19 -15.32 5.17 -6.56
N VAL A 20 -14.28 5.18 -7.40
CA VAL A 20 -13.50 3.97 -7.72
C VAL A 20 -12.75 3.48 -6.49
N GLU A 21 -12.08 4.38 -5.77
CA GLU A 21 -11.36 4.02 -4.53
C GLU A 21 -12.29 3.40 -3.49
N ASP A 22 -13.44 4.01 -3.25
CA ASP A 22 -14.41 3.53 -2.28
C ASP A 22 -15.01 2.18 -2.68
N ALA A 23 -15.31 2.00 -3.98
CA ALA A 23 -15.81 0.75 -4.51
C ALA A 23 -14.79 -0.39 -4.34
N ILE A 24 -13.52 -0.16 -4.64
CA ILE A 24 -12.45 -1.14 -4.47
C ILE A 24 -12.28 -1.51 -2.99
N LYS A 25 -12.26 -0.53 -2.10
CA LYS A 25 -12.16 -0.78 -0.65
C LYS A 25 -13.33 -1.59 -0.13
N LYS A 26 -14.55 -1.28 -0.57
CA LYS A 26 -15.76 -2.02 -0.18
C LYS A 26 -15.70 -3.48 -0.65
N VAL A 27 -15.37 -3.70 -1.91
CA VAL A 27 -15.28 -5.04 -2.49
C VAL A 27 -14.18 -5.86 -1.82
N ASN A 28 -13.01 -5.27 -1.57
CA ASN A 28 -11.92 -5.95 -0.88
C ASN A 28 -12.33 -6.35 0.55
N LYS A 29 -13.08 -5.53 1.24
CA LYS A 29 -13.59 -5.83 2.57
C LYS A 29 -14.55 -7.04 2.58
N GLU A 30 -15.38 -7.15 1.56
CA GLU A 30 -16.29 -8.30 1.36
C GLU A 30 -15.49 -9.57 1.00
N LEU A 31 -14.51 -9.45 0.09
CA LEU A 31 -13.69 -10.56 -0.37
C LEU A 31 -12.82 -11.17 0.74
N ILE A 32 -12.32 -10.39 1.67
CA ILE A 32 -11.48 -10.88 2.76
C ILE A 32 -12.22 -11.93 3.61
N GLY A 33 -13.51 -11.73 3.86
CA GLY A 33 -14.32 -12.73 4.54
C GLY A 33 -14.41 -14.05 3.77
N GLU A 34 -14.52 -13.99 2.45
CA GLU A 34 -14.57 -15.17 1.59
C GLU A 34 -13.21 -15.87 1.49
N VAL A 35 -12.12 -15.12 1.42
CA VAL A 35 -10.74 -15.66 1.37
C VAL A 35 -10.48 -16.59 2.55
N PHE A 36 -10.92 -16.21 3.74
CA PHE A 36 -10.66 -16.95 4.97
C PHE A 36 -11.79 -17.88 5.41
N ALA A 37 -12.89 -17.97 4.64
CA ALA A 37 -14.05 -18.77 5.01
C ALA A 37 -13.75 -20.27 5.18
N GLY A 38 -12.72 -20.79 4.49
CA GLY A 38 -12.31 -22.20 4.60
C GLY A 38 -11.45 -22.53 5.82
N LEU A 39 -11.06 -21.54 6.62
CA LEU A 39 -10.22 -21.72 7.79
C LEU A 39 -11.07 -21.91 9.06
N PRO A 40 -10.50 -22.54 10.14
CA PRO A 40 -11.13 -22.51 11.44
C PRO A 40 -11.46 -21.07 11.87
N ALA A 41 -12.61 -20.87 12.53
CA ALA A 41 -13.14 -19.56 12.87
C ALA A 41 -12.11 -18.66 13.61
N GLU A 42 -11.37 -19.20 14.56
CA GLU A 42 -10.38 -18.46 15.34
C GLU A 42 -9.24 -17.95 14.45
N LEU A 43 -8.76 -18.76 13.50
CA LEU A 43 -7.73 -18.34 12.56
C LEU A 43 -8.26 -17.29 11.59
N ALA A 44 -9.47 -17.47 11.07
CA ALA A 44 -10.10 -16.51 10.17
C ALA A 44 -10.25 -15.14 10.84
N GLU A 45 -10.74 -15.09 12.07
CA GLU A 45 -10.86 -13.86 12.85
C GLU A 45 -9.51 -13.19 13.06
N HIS A 46 -8.48 -13.96 13.39
CA HIS A 46 -7.13 -13.45 13.60
C HIS A 46 -6.57 -12.79 12.31
N TYR A 47 -6.67 -13.46 11.17
CA TYR A 47 -6.18 -12.92 9.90
C TYR A 47 -6.99 -11.72 9.42
N ILE A 48 -8.30 -11.71 9.60
CA ILE A 48 -9.15 -10.57 9.29
C ILE A 48 -8.77 -9.36 10.17
N ALA A 49 -8.50 -9.59 11.46
CA ALA A 49 -8.04 -8.54 12.36
C ALA A 49 -6.70 -7.94 11.91
N LEU A 50 -5.74 -8.77 11.49
CA LEU A 50 -4.46 -8.31 10.94
C LEU A 50 -4.64 -7.51 9.66
N TRP A 51 -5.50 -7.96 8.77
CA TRP A 51 -5.81 -7.25 7.53
C TRP A 51 -6.41 -5.87 7.81
N ASN A 52 -7.35 -5.79 8.76
CA ASN A 52 -7.94 -4.51 9.17
C ASN A 52 -6.91 -3.60 9.84
N GLU A 53 -5.99 -4.13 10.65
CA GLU A 53 -4.91 -3.38 11.29
C GLU A 53 -3.98 -2.74 10.25
N GLU A 54 -3.57 -3.51 9.24
CA GLU A 54 -2.76 -3.00 8.13
C GLU A 54 -3.50 -1.88 7.39
N GLY A 55 -4.76 -2.10 7.04
CA GLY A 55 -5.58 -1.12 6.32
C GLY A 55 -5.82 0.17 7.11
N ALA A 56 -5.95 0.09 8.43
CA ALA A 56 -6.13 1.26 9.29
C ALA A 56 -4.87 2.13 9.40
N GLY A 57 -3.68 1.54 9.28
CA GLY A 57 -2.40 2.27 9.30
C GLY A 57 -2.07 2.93 10.63
N GLN A 58 -2.65 2.47 11.74
CA GLN A 58 -2.49 3.07 13.07
C GLN A 58 -1.36 2.44 13.89
N SER A 59 -1.17 1.11 13.79
CA SER A 59 -0.09 0.44 14.48
C SER A 59 1.28 0.79 13.87
N ILE A 60 2.35 0.64 14.66
CA ILE A 60 3.73 0.84 14.15
C ILE A 60 4.01 -0.13 13.01
N GLU A 61 3.60 -1.38 13.13
CA GLU A 61 3.76 -2.40 12.10
C GLU A 61 3.08 -1.99 10.79
N ALA A 62 1.84 -1.50 10.85
CA ALA A 62 1.12 -1.00 9.68
C ALA A 62 1.79 0.23 9.06
N GLN A 63 2.32 1.13 9.88
CA GLN A 63 3.09 2.29 9.42
C GLN A 63 4.37 1.87 8.69
N VAL A 64 5.10 0.90 9.25
CA VAL A 64 6.33 0.36 8.64
C VAL A 64 6.01 -0.30 7.28
N ILE A 65 4.96 -1.09 7.21
CA ILE A 65 4.51 -1.70 5.95
C ILE A 65 4.22 -0.63 4.90
N LYS A 66 3.53 0.43 5.28
CA LYS A 66 3.20 1.54 4.38
C LYS A 66 4.44 2.24 3.81
N VAL A 67 5.42 2.49 4.66
CA VAL A 67 6.70 3.09 4.23
C VAL A 67 7.49 2.13 3.35
N ALA A 68 7.57 0.85 3.71
CA ALA A 68 8.26 -0.15 2.92
C ALA A 68 7.65 -0.31 1.52
N ASP A 69 6.33 -0.31 1.44
CA ASP A 69 5.59 -0.37 0.18
C ASP A 69 5.90 0.85 -0.71
N LYS A 70 5.90 2.04 -0.14
CA LYS A 70 6.30 3.27 -0.86
C LYS A 70 7.74 3.25 -1.33
N LEU A 71 8.65 2.75 -0.51
CA LEU A 71 10.07 2.62 -0.89
C LEU A 71 10.24 1.64 -2.06
N SER A 72 9.52 0.52 -2.05
CA SER A 72 9.53 -0.43 -3.17
C SER A 72 9.02 0.21 -4.47
N LEU A 73 7.93 0.96 -4.39
CA LEU A 73 7.38 1.69 -5.53
C LEU A 73 8.40 2.71 -6.08
N ILE A 74 9.01 3.50 -5.20
CA ILE A 74 10.01 4.51 -5.58
C ILE A 74 11.21 3.86 -6.25
N ALA A 75 11.72 2.75 -5.71
CA ALA A 75 12.84 2.02 -6.30
C ALA A 75 12.49 1.53 -7.70
N LYS A 76 11.30 0.98 -7.90
CA LYS A 76 10.84 0.54 -9.22
C LYS A 76 10.69 1.70 -10.19
N CYS A 77 10.12 2.82 -9.75
CA CYS A 77 9.99 4.02 -10.58
C CYS A 77 11.36 4.56 -11.00
N ALA A 78 12.34 4.56 -10.09
CA ALA A 78 13.71 4.99 -10.41
C ALA A 78 14.35 4.11 -11.49
N GLU A 79 14.16 2.79 -11.43
CA GLU A 79 14.62 1.87 -12.47
C GLU A 79 13.98 2.17 -13.83
N GLU A 80 12.66 2.36 -13.86
CA GLU A 80 11.92 2.65 -15.08
C GLU A 80 12.35 3.99 -15.72
N VAL A 81 12.51 5.03 -14.92
CA VAL A 81 13.00 6.33 -15.41
C VAL A 81 14.41 6.20 -15.96
N HIS A 82 15.27 5.44 -15.30
CA HIS A 82 16.66 5.23 -15.74
C HIS A 82 16.73 4.57 -17.13
N VAL A 83 15.80 3.68 -17.47
CA VAL A 83 15.74 3.03 -18.78
C VAL A 83 14.91 3.81 -19.82
N GLY A 84 14.50 5.04 -19.50
CA GLY A 84 13.85 5.95 -20.42
C GLY A 84 12.32 6.01 -20.35
N ASN A 85 11.71 5.36 -19.36
CA ASN A 85 10.25 5.41 -19.16
C ASN A 85 9.86 6.62 -18.30
N GLU A 86 9.81 7.79 -18.93
CA GLU A 86 9.57 9.08 -18.26
C GLU A 86 8.21 9.18 -17.56
N PHE A 87 7.24 8.36 -17.94
CA PHE A 87 5.93 8.33 -17.29
C PHE A 87 6.03 8.08 -15.77
N PHE A 88 7.03 7.32 -15.35
CA PHE A 88 7.23 7.00 -13.92
C PHE A 88 7.87 8.14 -13.11
N GLN A 89 8.34 9.21 -13.74
CA GLN A 89 8.95 10.33 -13.04
C GLN A 89 7.96 11.01 -12.08
N GLU A 90 6.74 11.25 -12.54
CA GLU A 90 5.69 11.86 -11.70
C GLU A 90 5.35 10.98 -10.49
N ILE A 91 5.24 9.67 -10.72
CA ILE A 91 4.96 8.70 -9.63
C ILE A 91 6.11 8.67 -8.63
N TYR A 92 7.35 8.71 -9.12
CA TYR A 92 8.55 8.82 -8.29
C TYR A 92 8.52 10.07 -7.41
N ASP A 93 8.26 11.24 -8.00
CA ASP A 93 8.24 12.52 -7.29
C ASP A 93 7.14 12.56 -6.22
N LEU A 94 5.96 12.04 -6.52
CA LEU A 94 4.86 11.91 -5.56
C LEU A 94 5.20 10.99 -4.40
N GLY A 95 5.86 9.88 -4.69
CA GLY A 95 6.32 8.93 -3.67
C GLY A 95 7.34 9.55 -2.71
N ILE A 96 8.34 10.25 -3.25
CA ILE A 96 9.35 10.96 -2.46
C ILE A 96 8.70 12.04 -1.60
N LYS A 97 7.79 12.83 -2.17
CA LYS A 97 7.04 13.85 -1.42
C LYS A 97 6.26 13.25 -0.26
N PHE A 98 5.56 12.14 -0.51
CA PHE A 98 4.83 11.43 0.54
C PHE A 98 5.75 11.04 1.69
N LEU A 99 6.92 10.45 1.41
CA LEU A 99 7.86 10.00 2.44
C LEU A 99 8.50 11.17 3.19
N GLN A 100 8.75 12.30 2.54
CA GLN A 100 9.27 13.48 3.20
C GLN A 100 8.27 14.11 4.17
N GLU A 101 6.99 14.11 3.80
CA GLU A 101 5.89 14.69 4.57
C GLU A 101 5.29 13.73 5.61
N TYR A 102 5.63 12.44 5.55
CA TYR A 102 5.10 11.44 6.48
C TYR A 102 5.55 11.74 7.90
N ASP A 103 4.60 12.12 8.76
CA ASP A 103 4.85 12.79 10.04
C ASP A 103 5.11 11.88 11.24
N LYS A 104 5.33 10.58 11.03
CA LYS A 104 5.55 9.63 12.13
C LYS A 104 6.93 9.82 12.75
N PRO A 105 7.03 9.96 14.10
CA PRO A 105 8.30 10.27 14.77
C PRO A 105 9.44 9.29 14.48
N TRP A 106 9.13 7.99 14.42
CA TRP A 106 10.14 6.96 14.12
C TRP A 106 10.73 7.13 12.72
N TRP A 107 9.88 7.47 11.74
CA TRP A 107 10.30 7.69 10.35
C TRP A 107 11.15 8.95 10.24
N GLN A 108 10.76 10.03 10.89
CA GLN A 108 11.51 11.29 10.88
C GLN A 108 12.95 11.13 11.39
N LYS A 109 13.20 10.19 12.28
CA LYS A 109 14.55 9.91 12.81
C LYS A 109 15.46 9.18 11.82
N ILE A 110 14.90 8.43 10.90
CA ILE A 110 15.68 7.57 9.99
C ILE A 110 15.59 7.96 8.53
N LYS A 111 14.63 8.78 8.14
CA LYS A 111 14.37 9.10 6.73
C LYS A 111 15.60 9.65 5.98
N GLU A 112 16.39 10.47 6.62
CA GLU A 112 17.59 11.07 6.00
C GLU A 112 18.65 10.03 5.66
N LYS A 113 18.66 8.91 6.37
CA LYS A 113 19.59 7.80 6.10
C LYS A 113 19.12 6.92 4.95
N ILE A 114 17.84 6.96 4.65
CA ILE A 114 17.19 6.10 3.64
C ILE A 114 16.96 6.88 2.35
N LEU A 115 16.49 8.12 2.44
CA LEU A 115 16.25 9.01 1.30
C LEU A 115 17.50 9.84 0.98
N ILE A 116 18.57 9.18 0.64
CA ILE A 116 19.83 9.86 0.28
C ILE A 116 19.75 10.43 -1.13
#